data_4a9b808ea64c0e2c46216ae0a195e294
#
_entry.id   4a9b808ea64c0e2c46216ae0a195e294
#
_cell.length_a   1.000
_cell.length_b   1.000
_cell.length_c   1.000
_cell.angle_alpha   90.00
_cell.angle_beta   90.00
_cell.angle_gamma   90.00
#
_symmetry.space_group_name_H-M   'P 1'
#
loop_
_entity.id
_entity.type
_entity.pdbx_description
1 polymer ?
#
loop_
_entity_poly.entity_id
_entity_poly.type
_entity_poly.pdbx_seq_one_letter_code
_entity_poly.pdbx_strand_id
1 'polypeptide(L)'
;DFRDYICPDGIEKHSDYLILGGTFCRVLFLKDYANYIKDSFVTELTDMNRNLMLSIDVVPIPMDEAVREVENRLLGVETNITNWQRRQNANNNFSATIPYDMEQQRKESKEFLDDLTARDQRMMMAVLTMVLTADTKEQLDADTDAVLSLSRQKMCQMAVLKFQQLDGLNTVLPIGSRKINAFRTLTTESLAVFMPFKVQEIQDKGGIYFGENAISHNLIMCNKANL
;
A
#
# COMPACT_ATOMS: atom_id res chain seq x y z
N ASP A 1 13.42 -29.45 -21.75
CA ASP A 1 14.04 -28.11 -21.74
C ASP A 1 14.04 -27.58 -20.30
N PHE A 2 15.09 -26.84 -19.88
CA PHE A 2 15.15 -26.23 -18.54
C PHE A 2 13.94 -25.32 -18.25
N ARG A 3 13.39 -24.70 -19.26
CA ARG A 3 12.19 -23.86 -19.15
C ARG A 3 10.95 -24.63 -18.69
N ASP A 4 10.85 -25.90 -19.05
CA ASP A 4 9.71 -26.77 -18.72
C ASP A 4 9.64 -27.05 -17.20
N TYR A 5 10.77 -26.87 -16.48
CA TYR A 5 10.85 -27.05 -15.02
C TYR A 5 10.50 -25.80 -14.22
N ILE A 6 10.61 -24.62 -14.83
CA ILE A 6 10.42 -23.34 -14.12
C ILE A 6 9.15 -22.59 -14.55
N CYS A 7 8.57 -22.95 -15.69
CA CYS A 7 7.33 -22.36 -16.15
C CYS A 7 6.13 -23.14 -15.61
N PRO A 8 5.06 -22.48 -15.19
CA PRO A 8 3.80 -23.16 -14.87
C PRO A 8 3.24 -23.83 -16.12
N ASP A 9 2.62 -25.01 -15.98
CA ASP A 9 2.02 -25.78 -17.07
C ASP A 9 0.95 -25.02 -17.85
N GLY A 10 0.35 -24.00 -17.23
CA GLY A 10 -0.62 -23.13 -17.85
C GLY A 10 -1.01 -21.95 -16.96
N ILE A 11 -1.57 -20.93 -17.59
CA ILE A 11 -2.15 -19.76 -16.91
C ILE A 11 -3.59 -19.63 -17.32
N GLU A 12 -4.51 -19.85 -16.39
CA GLU A 12 -5.93 -19.56 -16.57
C GLU A 12 -6.26 -18.18 -16.00
N LYS A 13 -6.96 -17.37 -16.78
CA LYS A 13 -7.30 -15.98 -16.41
C LYS A 13 -8.78 -15.88 -16.09
N HIS A 14 -9.06 -15.46 -14.86
CA HIS A 14 -10.40 -15.08 -14.43
C HIS A 14 -10.47 -13.57 -14.15
N SER A 15 -11.68 -13.07 -13.88
CA SER A 15 -11.89 -11.63 -13.67
C SER A 15 -11.16 -11.08 -12.44
N ASP A 16 -10.99 -11.90 -11.40
CA ASP A 16 -10.52 -11.51 -10.07
C ASP A 16 -9.46 -12.45 -9.48
N TYR A 17 -9.02 -13.46 -10.21
CA TYR A 17 -7.92 -14.35 -9.86
C TYR A 17 -7.30 -15.02 -11.10
N LEU A 18 -6.17 -15.70 -10.89
CA LEU A 18 -5.47 -16.54 -11.88
C LEU A 18 -5.31 -17.94 -11.33
N ILE A 19 -5.13 -18.92 -12.21
CA ILE A 19 -4.64 -20.25 -11.85
C ILE A 19 -3.31 -20.45 -12.56
N LEU A 20 -2.27 -20.76 -11.80
CA LEU A 20 -0.90 -20.92 -12.26
C LEU A 20 -0.45 -22.34 -11.94
N GLY A 21 -0.45 -23.24 -12.94
CA GLY A 21 -0.05 -24.64 -12.70
C GLY A 21 -0.82 -25.33 -11.57
N GLY A 22 -2.12 -25.02 -11.42
CA GLY A 22 -2.97 -25.56 -10.36
C GLY A 22 -3.04 -24.74 -9.06
N THR A 23 -2.17 -23.76 -8.87
CA THR A 23 -2.18 -22.84 -7.71
C THR A 23 -3.07 -21.63 -8.01
N PHE A 24 -3.98 -21.32 -7.09
CA PHE A 24 -4.84 -20.15 -7.17
C PHE A 24 -4.05 -18.89 -6.73
N CYS A 25 -4.16 -17.82 -7.49
CA CYS A 25 -3.42 -16.60 -7.29
C CYS A 25 -4.35 -15.39 -7.43
N ARG A 26 -4.28 -14.44 -6.53
CA ARG A 26 -5.04 -13.20 -6.57
C ARG A 26 -4.18 -12.00 -6.29
N VAL A 27 -4.30 -11.00 -7.14
CA VAL A 27 -3.58 -9.73 -7.00
C VAL A 27 -4.50 -8.66 -6.44
N LEU A 28 -4.01 -8.01 -5.39
CA LEU A 28 -4.61 -6.86 -4.76
C LEU A 28 -3.71 -5.63 -4.96
N PHE A 29 -4.28 -4.45 -4.82
CA PHE A 29 -3.55 -3.19 -4.86
C PHE A 29 -4.06 -2.23 -3.79
N LEU A 30 -3.22 -1.28 -3.39
CA LEU A 30 -3.61 -0.20 -2.49
C LEU A 30 -4.44 0.81 -3.28
N LYS A 31 -5.75 0.84 -3.00
CA LYS A 31 -6.68 1.77 -3.64
C LYS A 31 -6.61 3.15 -3.02
N ASP A 32 -6.53 3.20 -1.69
CA ASP A 32 -6.51 4.43 -0.94
C ASP A 32 -5.95 4.20 0.46
N TYR A 33 -5.54 5.28 1.14
CA TYR A 33 -5.04 5.25 2.51
C TYR A 33 -5.38 6.57 3.22
N ALA A 34 -5.48 6.54 4.54
CA ALA A 34 -5.66 7.75 5.34
C ALA A 34 -4.35 8.55 5.39
N ASN A 35 -4.45 9.86 5.65
CA ASN A 35 -3.31 10.77 5.76
C ASN A 35 -2.26 10.33 6.79
N TYR A 36 -2.64 9.46 7.71
CA TYR A 36 -1.75 8.85 8.69
C TYR A 36 -1.84 7.33 8.61
N ILE A 37 -0.76 6.69 8.14
CA ILE A 37 -0.61 5.24 8.09
C ILE A 37 0.13 4.80 9.35
N LYS A 38 -0.36 3.75 10.02
CA LYS A 38 0.31 3.18 11.18
C LYS A 38 1.49 2.30 10.76
N ASP A 39 2.63 2.47 11.40
CA ASP A 39 3.88 1.72 11.14
C ASP A 39 3.69 0.19 11.19
N SER A 40 2.69 -0.29 11.92
CA SER A 40 2.41 -1.72 12.04
C SER A 40 1.72 -2.35 10.83
N PHE A 41 1.29 -1.58 9.82
CA PHE A 41 0.48 -2.13 8.73
C PHE A 41 1.20 -3.24 7.95
N VAL A 42 2.38 -2.94 7.42
CA VAL A 42 3.14 -3.93 6.64
C VAL A 42 3.65 -5.06 7.51
N THR A 43 4.07 -4.75 8.75
CA THR A 43 4.52 -5.77 9.71
C THR A 43 3.42 -6.77 10.01
N GLU A 44 2.20 -6.31 10.29
CA GLU A 44 1.06 -7.20 10.57
C GLU A 44 0.61 -7.98 9.32
N LEU A 45 0.73 -7.39 8.12
CA LEU A 45 0.50 -8.12 6.87
C LEU A 45 1.50 -9.26 6.70
N THR A 46 2.78 -9.01 6.95
CA THR A 46 3.84 -10.02 6.82
C THR A 46 3.83 -11.06 7.93
N ASP A 47 3.21 -10.75 9.08
CA ASP A 47 3.02 -11.70 10.19
C ASP A 47 1.84 -12.65 10.00
N MET A 48 0.99 -12.38 9.02
CA MET A 48 -0.06 -13.32 8.65
C MET A 48 0.57 -14.61 8.13
N ASN A 49 0.19 -15.76 8.70
CA ASN A 49 0.64 -17.06 8.22
C ASN A 49 -0.05 -17.41 6.88
N ARG A 50 0.33 -16.68 5.82
CA ARG A 50 -0.23 -16.75 4.48
C ARG A 50 0.89 -16.65 3.44
N ASN A 51 0.68 -17.29 2.30
CA ASN A 51 1.60 -17.12 1.17
C ASN A 51 1.28 -15.82 0.45
N LEU A 52 2.10 -14.81 0.68
CA LEU A 52 1.93 -13.50 0.06
C LEU A 52 3.27 -12.94 -0.45
N MET A 53 3.18 -12.18 -1.52
CA MET A 53 4.27 -11.31 -2.01
C MET A 53 3.76 -9.89 -2.03
N LEU A 54 4.56 -8.97 -1.49
CA LEU A 54 4.29 -7.53 -1.50
C LEU A 54 5.32 -6.83 -2.37
N SER A 55 4.87 -5.98 -3.29
CA SER A 55 5.72 -5.11 -4.10
C SER A 55 5.31 -3.67 -3.95
N ILE A 56 6.30 -2.80 -3.84
CA ILE A 56 6.11 -1.34 -3.82
C ILE A 56 6.98 -0.75 -4.91
N ASP A 57 6.36 -0.29 -5.99
CA ASP A 57 7.02 0.44 -7.06
C ASP A 57 6.99 1.93 -6.74
N VAL A 58 8.16 2.55 -6.65
CA VAL A 58 8.30 3.95 -6.26
C VAL A 58 8.89 4.75 -7.41
N VAL A 59 8.25 5.86 -7.75
CA VAL A 59 8.71 6.82 -8.74
C VAL A 59 8.92 8.16 -8.02
N PRO A 60 10.17 8.60 -7.81
CA PRO A 60 10.43 9.92 -7.24
C PRO A 60 10.03 11.02 -8.22
N ILE A 61 9.41 12.08 -7.70
CA ILE A 61 9.04 13.26 -8.47
C ILE A 61 10.09 14.36 -8.20
N PRO A 62 10.62 15.04 -9.23
CA PRO A 62 11.50 16.19 -9.05
C PRO A 62 10.84 17.25 -8.18
N MET A 63 11.62 17.89 -7.30
CA MET A 63 11.10 18.83 -6.29
C MET A 63 10.33 20.00 -6.90
N ASP A 64 10.85 20.56 -7.99
CA ASP A 64 10.21 21.66 -8.72
C ASP A 64 8.86 21.26 -9.33
N GLU A 65 8.74 20.05 -9.84
CA GLU A 65 7.47 19.49 -10.33
C GLU A 65 6.51 19.21 -9.17
N ALA A 66 7.00 18.64 -8.07
CA ALA A 66 6.21 18.34 -6.89
C ALA A 66 5.60 19.60 -6.27
N VAL A 67 6.41 20.63 -6.05
CA VAL A 67 5.94 21.92 -5.49
C VAL A 67 4.89 22.54 -6.42
N ARG A 68 5.17 22.60 -7.71
CA ARG A 68 4.24 23.16 -8.70
C ARG A 68 2.90 22.39 -8.75
N GLU A 69 2.93 21.08 -8.65
CA GLU A 69 1.71 20.26 -8.64
C GLU A 69 0.86 20.56 -7.40
N VAL A 70 1.49 20.64 -6.22
CA VAL A 70 0.79 20.91 -4.96
C VAL A 70 0.27 22.36 -4.93
N GLU A 71 1.03 23.33 -5.42
CA GLU A 71 0.57 24.73 -5.57
C GLU A 71 -0.64 24.83 -6.49
N ASN A 72 -0.62 24.14 -7.64
CA ASN A 72 -1.75 24.12 -8.56
C ASN A 72 -3.00 23.46 -7.92
N ARG A 73 -2.81 22.40 -7.15
CA ARG A 73 -3.89 21.76 -6.40
C ARG A 73 -4.48 22.70 -5.35
N LEU A 74 -3.64 23.40 -4.58
CA LEU A 74 -4.05 24.39 -3.60
C LEU A 74 -4.83 25.53 -4.25
N LEU A 75 -4.32 26.06 -5.37
CA LEU A 75 -4.99 27.11 -6.14
C LEU A 75 -6.37 26.65 -6.64
N GLY A 76 -6.49 25.41 -7.09
CA GLY A 76 -7.78 24.82 -7.46
C GLY A 76 -8.78 24.77 -6.31
N VAL A 77 -8.34 24.35 -5.14
CA VAL A 77 -9.17 24.33 -3.91
C VAL A 77 -9.60 25.74 -3.50
N GLU A 78 -8.68 26.71 -3.50
CA GLU A 78 -9.00 28.12 -3.16
C GLU A 78 -9.95 28.76 -4.18
N THR A 79 -9.79 28.43 -5.46
CA THR A 79 -10.75 28.85 -6.49
C THR A 79 -12.14 28.28 -6.26
N ASN A 80 -12.25 27.02 -5.88
CA ASN A 80 -13.54 26.38 -5.55
C ASN A 80 -14.19 27.03 -4.35
N ILE A 81 -13.43 27.33 -3.29
CA ILE A 81 -13.92 28.05 -2.09
C ILE A 81 -14.42 29.44 -2.48
N THR A 82 -13.66 30.19 -3.26
CA THR A 82 -14.04 31.52 -3.72
C THR A 82 -15.33 31.49 -4.55
N ASN A 83 -15.45 30.53 -5.46
CA ASN A 83 -16.65 30.36 -6.28
C ASN A 83 -17.86 29.98 -5.42
N TRP A 84 -17.67 29.13 -4.42
CA TRP A 84 -18.70 28.76 -3.47
C TRP A 84 -19.17 30.00 -2.68
N GLN A 85 -18.25 30.79 -2.13
CA GLN A 85 -18.55 32.04 -1.41
C GLN A 85 -19.32 33.04 -2.28
N ARG A 86 -18.90 33.23 -3.54
CA ARG A 86 -19.61 34.09 -4.50
C ARG A 86 -21.06 33.65 -4.71
N ARG A 87 -21.30 32.34 -4.82
CA ARG A 87 -22.67 31.79 -4.95
C ARG A 87 -23.50 32.04 -3.70
N GLN A 88 -22.92 31.88 -2.48
CA GLN A 88 -23.62 32.17 -1.24
C GLN A 88 -23.99 33.66 -1.13
N ASN A 89 -23.06 34.55 -1.47
CA ASN A 89 -23.31 36.00 -1.47
C ASN A 89 -24.40 36.40 -2.47
N ALA A 90 -24.41 35.79 -3.67
CA ALA A 90 -25.47 36.01 -4.66
C ALA A 90 -26.85 35.55 -4.16
N ASN A 91 -26.92 34.59 -3.24
CA ASN A 91 -28.14 34.11 -2.58
C ASN A 91 -28.43 34.84 -1.29
N ASN A 92 -27.78 35.97 -1.00
CA ASN A 92 -27.91 36.76 0.23
C ASN A 92 -27.58 35.99 1.52
N ASN A 93 -26.77 34.92 1.42
CA ASN A 93 -26.33 34.14 2.56
C ASN A 93 -24.89 34.50 2.97
N PHE A 94 -24.73 35.72 3.52
CA PHE A 94 -23.40 36.28 3.86
C PHE A 94 -22.74 35.63 5.09
N SER A 95 -23.48 34.88 5.88
CA SER A 95 -22.96 34.18 7.06
C SER A 95 -22.67 32.69 6.81
N ALA A 96 -22.69 32.24 5.55
CA ALA A 96 -22.43 30.85 5.20
C ALA A 96 -20.99 30.48 5.53
N THR A 97 -20.83 29.46 6.36
CA THR A 97 -19.51 28.89 6.70
C THR A 97 -19.04 28.00 5.56
N ILE A 98 -17.75 28.06 5.23
CA ILE A 98 -17.13 27.17 4.22
C ILE A 98 -17.40 25.71 4.60
N PRO A 99 -17.85 24.86 3.66
CA PRO A 99 -18.03 23.43 3.92
C PRO A 99 -16.78 22.79 4.48
N TYR A 100 -16.93 21.90 5.44
CA TYR A 100 -15.84 21.25 6.16
C TYR A 100 -14.87 20.51 5.21
N ASP A 101 -15.40 19.83 4.21
CA ASP A 101 -14.63 19.11 3.20
C ASP A 101 -13.70 20.02 2.38
N MET A 102 -14.16 21.22 2.00
CA MET A 102 -13.34 22.21 1.29
C MET A 102 -12.24 22.78 2.19
N GLU A 103 -12.57 23.06 3.45
CA GLU A 103 -11.60 23.55 4.44
C GLU A 103 -10.55 22.49 4.75
N GLN A 104 -10.97 21.23 4.86
CA GLN A 104 -10.08 20.10 5.07
C GLN A 104 -9.12 19.91 3.89
N GLN A 105 -9.62 19.94 2.65
CA GLN A 105 -8.79 19.86 1.45
C GLN A 105 -7.77 21.01 1.36
N ARG A 106 -8.18 22.22 1.75
CA ARG A 106 -7.28 23.38 1.80
C ARG A 106 -6.15 23.16 2.80
N LYS A 107 -6.50 22.70 4.01
CA LYS A 107 -5.55 22.42 5.08
C LYS A 107 -4.56 21.33 4.67
N GLU A 108 -5.05 20.21 4.16
CA GLU A 108 -4.20 19.10 3.69
C GLU A 108 -3.24 19.53 2.58
N SER A 109 -3.72 20.35 1.62
CA SER A 109 -2.86 20.85 0.54
C SER A 109 -1.77 21.79 1.05
N LYS A 110 -2.07 22.62 2.07
CA LYS A 110 -1.09 23.50 2.71
C LYS A 110 -0.06 22.70 3.51
N GLU A 111 -0.51 21.75 4.33
CA GLU A 111 0.37 20.88 5.10
C GLU A 111 1.31 20.10 4.19
N PHE A 112 0.81 19.59 3.07
CA PHE A 112 1.64 18.90 2.09
C PHE A 112 2.68 19.81 1.43
N LEU A 113 2.32 21.05 1.14
CA LEU A 113 3.26 22.05 0.62
C LEU A 113 4.34 22.40 1.65
N ASP A 114 3.96 22.56 2.91
CA ASP A 114 4.90 22.80 4.03
C ASP A 114 5.83 21.61 4.23
N ASP A 115 5.34 20.37 4.09
CA ASP A 115 6.16 19.17 4.16
C ASP A 115 7.25 19.16 3.08
N LEU A 116 6.92 19.56 1.85
CA LEU A 116 7.88 19.63 0.76
C LEU A 116 8.88 20.78 0.92
N THR A 117 8.43 21.96 1.37
CA THR A 117 9.25 23.18 1.35
C THR A 117 10.00 23.46 2.65
N ALA A 118 9.42 23.10 3.81
CA ALA A 118 9.98 23.41 5.11
C ALA A 118 10.54 22.18 5.85
N ARG A 119 10.03 20.98 5.57
CA ARG A 119 10.42 19.74 6.26
C ARG A 119 11.32 18.82 5.45
N ASP A 120 11.79 19.27 4.29
CA ASP A 120 12.64 18.50 3.36
C ASP A 120 12.07 17.12 2.97
N GLN A 121 10.75 16.98 3.00
CA GLN A 121 10.08 15.79 2.50
C GLN A 121 10.10 15.78 0.97
N ARG A 122 10.11 14.58 0.39
CA ARG A 122 10.05 14.44 -1.07
C ARG A 122 8.73 13.78 -1.46
N MET A 123 8.17 14.24 -2.57
CA MET A 123 6.99 13.64 -3.18
C MET A 123 7.39 12.44 -4.02
N MET A 124 6.69 11.34 -3.82
CA MET A 124 6.88 10.11 -4.57
C MET A 124 5.52 9.58 -5.03
N MET A 125 5.49 9.02 -6.21
CA MET A 125 4.34 8.25 -6.67
C MET A 125 4.63 6.77 -6.44
N ALA A 126 3.78 6.08 -5.69
CA ALA A 126 3.95 4.68 -5.38
C ALA A 126 2.76 3.84 -5.85
N VAL A 127 3.06 2.63 -6.32
CA VAL A 127 2.08 1.57 -6.57
C VAL A 127 2.40 0.44 -5.62
N LEU A 128 1.49 0.15 -4.69
CA LEU A 128 1.60 -0.99 -3.80
C LEU A 128 0.68 -2.09 -4.32
N THR A 129 1.27 -3.22 -4.66
CA THR A 129 0.58 -4.41 -5.13
C THR A 129 0.94 -5.61 -4.27
N MET A 130 0.01 -6.53 -4.11
CA MET A 130 0.16 -7.74 -3.31
C MET A 130 -0.39 -8.93 -4.08
N VAL A 131 0.31 -10.05 -4.03
CA VAL A 131 -0.16 -11.34 -4.55
C VAL A 131 -0.40 -12.27 -3.37
N LEU A 132 -1.57 -12.88 -3.34
CA LEU A 132 -1.90 -14.01 -2.48
C LEU A 132 -1.93 -15.28 -3.32
N THR A 133 -1.41 -16.38 -2.77
CA THR A 133 -1.46 -17.69 -3.40
C THR A 133 -2.02 -18.73 -2.43
N ALA A 134 -2.82 -19.66 -2.95
CA ALA A 134 -3.43 -20.75 -2.18
C ALA A 134 -3.64 -21.99 -3.06
N ASP A 135 -3.74 -23.15 -2.43
CA ASP A 135 -3.98 -24.42 -3.12
C ASP A 135 -5.45 -24.59 -3.54
N THR A 136 -6.36 -23.91 -2.86
CA THR A 136 -7.79 -23.94 -3.16
C THR A 136 -8.38 -22.54 -3.27
N LYS A 137 -9.47 -22.42 -4.03
CA LYS A 137 -10.14 -21.12 -4.20
C LYS A 137 -10.77 -20.64 -2.89
N GLU A 138 -11.33 -21.54 -2.10
CA GLU A 138 -11.95 -21.26 -0.80
C GLU A 138 -10.92 -20.67 0.18
N GLN A 139 -9.69 -21.22 0.19
CA GLN A 139 -8.59 -20.69 0.99
C GLN A 139 -8.17 -19.31 0.48
N LEU A 140 -8.07 -19.13 -0.85
CA LEU A 140 -7.74 -17.83 -1.45
C LEU A 140 -8.77 -16.74 -1.10
N ASP A 141 -10.06 -17.10 -1.10
CA ASP A 141 -11.15 -16.20 -0.73
C ASP A 141 -11.04 -15.80 0.76
N ALA A 142 -10.83 -16.77 1.65
CA ALA A 142 -10.65 -16.54 3.07
C ALA A 142 -9.41 -15.67 3.38
N ASP A 143 -8.29 -15.93 2.71
CA ASP A 143 -7.06 -15.17 2.85
C ASP A 143 -7.23 -13.72 2.34
N THR A 144 -7.95 -13.56 1.24
CA THR A 144 -8.29 -12.24 0.69
C THR A 144 -9.13 -11.43 1.68
N ASP A 145 -10.16 -12.04 2.27
CA ASP A 145 -11.05 -11.38 3.23
C ASP A 145 -10.29 -10.99 4.50
N ALA A 146 -9.36 -11.83 4.97
CA ALA A 146 -8.50 -11.52 6.11
C ALA A 146 -7.61 -10.30 5.83
N VAL A 147 -6.94 -10.24 4.66
CA VAL A 147 -6.11 -9.10 4.24
C VAL A 147 -6.94 -7.83 4.11
N LEU A 148 -8.12 -7.90 3.49
CA LEU A 148 -9.00 -6.74 3.34
C LEU A 148 -9.52 -6.23 4.69
N SER A 149 -9.79 -7.12 5.64
CA SER A 149 -10.23 -6.76 6.98
C SER A 149 -9.12 -6.09 7.77
N LEU A 150 -7.90 -6.64 7.75
CA LEU A 150 -6.74 -6.03 8.39
C LEU A 150 -6.44 -4.65 7.80
N SER A 151 -6.48 -4.53 6.49
CA SER A 151 -6.24 -3.26 5.79
C SER A 151 -7.21 -2.17 6.22
N ARG A 152 -8.51 -2.49 6.33
CA ARG A 152 -9.54 -1.56 6.82
C ARG A 152 -9.31 -1.12 8.27
N GLN A 153 -8.88 -2.05 9.14
CA GLN A 153 -8.54 -1.73 10.54
C GLN A 153 -7.37 -0.75 10.65
N LYS A 154 -6.46 -0.78 9.65
CA LYS A 154 -5.31 0.13 9.56
C LYS A 154 -5.60 1.38 8.72
N MET A 155 -6.86 1.64 8.36
CA MET A 155 -7.27 2.76 7.51
C MET A 155 -6.63 2.74 6.11
N CYS A 156 -6.20 1.57 5.64
CA CYS A 156 -5.74 1.33 4.28
C CYS A 156 -6.85 0.62 3.50
N GLN A 157 -7.11 1.06 2.29
CA GLN A 157 -8.10 0.44 1.43
C GLN A 157 -7.38 -0.40 0.37
N MET A 158 -7.21 -1.69 0.66
CA MET A 158 -6.81 -2.64 -0.36
C MET A 158 -8.02 -3.08 -1.18
N ALA A 159 -7.80 -3.34 -2.46
CA ALA A 159 -8.84 -3.84 -3.36
C ALA A 159 -8.29 -4.90 -4.30
N VAL A 160 -9.14 -5.84 -4.71
CA VAL A 160 -8.80 -6.85 -5.71
C VAL A 160 -8.75 -6.20 -7.09
N LEU A 161 -7.69 -6.44 -7.85
CA LEU A 161 -7.62 -6.05 -9.25
C LEU A 161 -8.66 -6.85 -10.05
N LYS A 162 -9.52 -6.16 -10.79
CA LYS A 162 -10.49 -6.81 -11.67
C LYS A 162 -10.04 -6.68 -13.11
N PHE A 163 -10.07 -7.80 -13.85
CA PHE A 163 -9.68 -7.92 -15.26
C PHE A 163 -8.21 -7.60 -15.58
N GLN A 164 -7.39 -7.28 -14.58
CA GLN A 164 -5.98 -6.94 -14.72
C GLN A 164 -5.08 -7.82 -13.83
N GLN A 165 -5.51 -9.02 -13.51
CA GLN A 165 -4.80 -9.93 -12.61
C GLN A 165 -3.40 -10.29 -13.12
N LEU A 166 -3.26 -10.58 -14.41
CA LEU A 166 -1.97 -10.90 -15.03
C LEU A 166 -1.03 -9.69 -15.05
N ASP A 167 -1.55 -8.50 -15.34
CA ASP A 167 -0.75 -7.26 -15.30
C ASP A 167 -0.30 -6.94 -13.89
N GLY A 168 -1.17 -7.19 -12.90
CA GLY A 168 -0.83 -7.09 -11.50
C GLY A 168 0.26 -8.08 -11.08
N LEU A 169 0.15 -9.35 -11.48
CA LEU A 169 1.17 -10.35 -11.22
C LEU A 169 2.53 -9.95 -11.81
N ASN A 170 2.57 -9.50 -13.07
CA ASN A 170 3.79 -9.01 -13.70
C ASN A 170 4.40 -7.81 -12.97
N THR A 171 3.57 -6.97 -12.35
CA THR A 171 4.05 -5.83 -11.56
C THR A 171 4.69 -6.28 -10.25
N VAL A 172 4.14 -7.31 -9.59
CA VAL A 172 4.68 -7.80 -8.30
C VAL A 172 5.98 -8.58 -8.48
N LEU A 173 6.12 -9.30 -9.59
CA LEU A 173 7.32 -10.08 -9.86
C LEU A 173 8.56 -9.18 -10.04
N PRO A 174 9.75 -9.58 -9.54
CA PRO A 174 10.98 -8.78 -9.60
C PRO A 174 11.61 -8.77 -11.00
N ILE A 175 10.79 -8.52 -12.02
CA ILE A 175 11.22 -8.46 -13.44
C ILE A 175 11.32 -7.03 -13.98
N GLY A 176 11.09 -6.02 -13.12
CA GLY A 176 11.15 -4.60 -13.49
C GLY A 176 10.03 -4.14 -14.44
N SER A 177 8.92 -4.88 -14.50
CA SER A 177 7.80 -4.57 -15.41
C SER A 177 6.58 -4.08 -14.64
N ARG A 178 6.40 -2.76 -14.53
CA ARG A 178 5.19 -2.18 -13.98
C ARG A 178 4.10 -2.08 -15.06
N LYS A 179 3.00 -2.81 -14.89
CA LYS A 179 1.84 -2.82 -15.79
C LYS A 179 0.61 -2.13 -15.16
N ILE A 180 0.63 -1.91 -13.85
CA ILE A 180 -0.46 -1.27 -13.11
C ILE A 180 -0.13 0.19 -12.85
N ASN A 181 -1.09 1.08 -13.11
CA ASN A 181 -0.95 2.54 -12.96
C ASN A 181 -1.80 3.10 -11.80
N ALA A 182 -2.03 2.29 -10.76
CA ALA A 182 -2.77 2.70 -9.56
C ALA A 182 -1.87 3.49 -8.59
N PHE A 183 -1.31 4.59 -9.08
CA PHE A 183 -0.42 5.44 -8.30
C PHE A 183 -1.12 6.10 -7.12
N ARG A 184 -0.38 6.21 -6.02
CA ARG A 184 -0.70 7.05 -4.86
C ARG A 184 0.47 7.96 -4.57
N THR A 185 0.17 9.21 -4.26
CA THR A 185 1.18 10.19 -3.87
C THR A 185 1.53 9.98 -2.40
N LEU A 186 2.80 9.78 -2.12
CA LEU A 186 3.35 9.57 -0.78
C LEU A 186 4.46 10.59 -0.53
N THR A 187 4.62 11.01 0.73
CA THR A 187 5.84 11.68 1.20
C THR A 187 6.90 10.65 1.55
N THR A 188 8.14 11.07 1.72
CA THR A 188 9.24 10.20 2.17
C THR A 188 8.89 9.53 3.50
N GLU A 189 8.29 10.26 4.43
CA GLU A 189 7.84 9.76 5.73
C GLU A 189 6.75 8.69 5.59
N SER A 190 5.72 8.97 4.78
CA SER A 190 4.65 8.00 4.52
C SER A 190 5.16 6.74 3.82
N LEU A 191 6.15 6.85 2.94
CA LEU A 191 6.76 5.70 2.28
C LEU A 191 7.58 4.86 3.26
N ALA A 192 8.28 5.49 4.22
CA ALA A 192 9.07 4.78 5.23
C ALA A 192 8.22 3.83 6.07
N VAL A 193 6.95 4.15 6.31
CA VAL A 193 6.00 3.30 7.04
C VAL A 193 5.75 1.96 6.32
N PHE A 194 5.87 1.93 4.99
CA PHE A 194 5.72 0.70 4.22
C PHE A 194 6.96 -0.20 4.22
N MET A 195 8.07 0.23 4.82
CA MET A 195 9.26 -0.60 4.96
C MET A 195 9.09 -1.56 6.14
N PRO A 196 9.19 -2.89 5.92
CA PRO A 196 9.02 -3.89 6.99
C PRO A 196 10.29 -3.97 7.84
N PHE A 197 10.58 -2.95 8.64
CA PHE A 197 11.66 -3.00 9.62
C PHE A 197 11.26 -3.90 10.79
N LYS A 198 11.53 -5.17 10.66
CA LYS A 198 11.29 -6.16 11.71
C LYS A 198 12.55 -6.93 12.02
N VAL A 199 12.83 -7.06 13.30
CA VAL A 199 13.84 -8.01 13.78
C VAL A 199 13.21 -9.39 13.83
N GLN A 200 13.81 -10.35 13.14
CA GLN A 200 13.36 -11.73 13.18
C GLN A 200 13.68 -12.32 14.55
N GLU A 201 12.66 -12.76 15.28
CA GLU A 201 12.79 -13.42 16.56
C GLU A 201 12.34 -14.88 16.43
N ILE A 202 13.08 -15.79 17.07
CA ILE A 202 12.76 -17.21 17.11
C ILE A 202 12.54 -17.57 18.58
N GLN A 203 11.29 -17.81 18.97
CA GLN A 203 10.88 -18.18 20.31
C GLN A 203 9.94 -19.40 20.29
N ASP A 204 10.49 -20.54 19.91
CA ASP A 204 9.73 -21.79 19.89
C ASP A 204 9.42 -22.28 21.31
N LYS A 205 8.17 -22.70 21.53
CA LYS A 205 7.79 -23.36 22.79
C LYS A 205 8.57 -24.65 22.98
N GLY A 206 9.28 -24.78 24.09
CA GLY A 206 10.12 -25.94 24.36
C GLY A 206 11.42 -25.95 23.56
N GLY A 207 11.80 -24.83 22.98
CA GLY A 207 13.07 -24.67 22.27
C GLY A 207 14.27 -24.66 23.21
N ILE A 208 15.42 -25.00 22.65
CA ILE A 208 16.72 -24.92 23.33
C ILE A 208 17.29 -23.52 23.10
N TYR A 209 17.97 -22.96 24.09
CA TYR A 209 18.66 -21.69 23.97
C TYR A 209 19.83 -21.79 22.98
N PHE A 210 19.83 -20.92 21.98
CA PHE A 210 20.88 -20.84 20.98
C PHE A 210 21.76 -19.59 21.11
N GLY A 211 21.24 -18.53 21.71
CA GLY A 211 21.98 -17.27 21.86
C GLY A 211 21.03 -16.08 22.01
N GLU A 212 21.57 -14.90 21.83
CA GLU A 212 20.85 -13.63 21.85
C GLU A 212 20.80 -13.03 20.45
N ASN A 213 19.67 -12.43 20.11
CA ASN A 213 19.54 -11.69 18.85
C ASN A 213 20.43 -10.43 18.89
N ALA A 214 21.28 -10.26 17.89
CA ALA A 214 22.25 -9.16 17.85
C ALA A 214 21.61 -7.74 17.80
N ILE A 215 20.33 -7.66 17.43
CA ILE A 215 19.61 -6.38 17.25
C ILE A 215 18.64 -6.13 18.41
N SER A 216 17.78 -7.11 18.73
CA SER A 216 16.77 -6.95 19.78
C SER A 216 17.27 -7.33 21.17
N HIS A 217 18.40 -8.03 21.27
CA HIS A 217 18.92 -8.63 22.51
C HIS A 217 17.97 -9.63 23.19
N ASN A 218 16.93 -10.09 22.49
CA ASN A 218 16.04 -11.13 22.98
C ASN A 218 16.66 -12.52 22.80
N LEU A 219 16.25 -13.45 23.68
CA LEU A 219 16.73 -14.83 23.63
C LEU A 219 16.22 -15.55 22.37
N ILE A 220 17.13 -16.23 21.69
CA ILE A 220 16.78 -17.13 20.57
C ILE A 220 16.56 -18.54 21.14
N MET A 221 15.32 -18.97 21.07
CA MET A 221 14.87 -20.30 21.51
C MET A 221 14.39 -21.09 20.27
N CYS A 222 15.10 -22.13 19.89
CA CYS A 222 14.80 -22.88 18.68
C CYS A 222 14.49 -24.35 19.02
N ASN A 223 13.42 -24.90 18.44
CA ASN A 223 13.07 -26.30 18.56
C ASN A 223 13.46 -27.03 17.27
N LYS A 224 14.41 -27.98 17.36
CA LYS A 224 14.88 -28.77 16.21
C LYS A 224 13.79 -29.56 15.50
N ALA A 225 12.65 -29.81 16.15
CA ALA A 225 11.53 -30.49 15.54
C ALA A 225 10.71 -29.57 14.59
N ASN A 226 10.93 -28.26 14.66
CA ASN A 226 10.26 -27.25 13.82
C ASN A 226 11.15 -26.74 12.66
N LEU A 227 12.38 -27.26 12.57
CA LEU A 227 13.33 -27.02 11.48
C LEU A 227 13.22 -28.16 10.44
#